data_88b26b5dcea779283633bf14eccb8019
#
_entry.id   88b26b5dcea779283633bf14eccb8019
#
_cell.length_a   1.000
_cell.length_b   1.000
_cell.length_c   1.000
_cell.angle_alpha   90.00
_cell.angle_beta   90.00
_cell.angle_gamma   90.00
#
_symmetry.space_group_name_H-M   'P 1'
#
loop_
_entity.id
_entity.type
_entity.pdbx_description
1 polymer ?
#
loop_
_entity_poly.entity_id
_entity_poly.type
_entity_poly.pdbx_seq_one_letter_code
_entity_poly.pdbx_strand_id
1 'polypeptide(L)'
;MAVIWQKYIDGKKYQVREAGKTRRLYTNGVCHSEFNPDKLITGSIWDLLILPAFFYAPGKIRRILMLGVGGGASILQLHHLLEPQSITGVE
;
A
#
# COMPACT_ATOMS: atom_id res chain seq x y z
N MET A 1 -6.15 7.62 -16.34
CA MET A 1 -5.68 6.26 -16.05
C MET A 1 -6.61 5.24 -16.68
N ALA A 2 -6.04 4.23 -17.28
CA ALA A 2 -6.83 3.16 -17.89
C ALA A 2 -7.27 2.15 -16.82
N VAL A 3 -8.54 1.70 -16.89
CA VAL A 3 -9.03 0.59 -16.06
C VAL A 3 -8.50 -0.71 -16.65
N ILE A 4 -7.68 -1.43 -15.90
CA ILE A 4 -7.09 -2.72 -16.33
C ILE A 4 -7.78 -3.91 -15.69
N TRP A 5 -8.56 -3.68 -14.63
CA TRP A 5 -9.34 -4.71 -13.95
C TRP A 5 -10.51 -4.07 -13.22
N GLN A 6 -11.63 -4.76 -13.19
CA GLN A 6 -12.83 -4.32 -12.49
C GLN A 6 -13.63 -5.52 -12.00
N LYS A 7 -14.20 -5.40 -10.80
CA LYS A 7 -15.12 -6.40 -10.25
C LYS A 7 -16.13 -5.75 -9.31
N TYR A 8 -17.35 -6.27 -9.30
CA TYR A 8 -18.37 -5.92 -8.32
C TYR A 8 -18.43 -7.04 -7.29
N ILE A 9 -18.31 -6.69 -6.01
CA ILE A 9 -18.37 -7.62 -4.89
C ILE A 9 -19.26 -6.99 -3.82
N ASP A 10 -20.36 -7.67 -3.45
CA ASP A 10 -21.31 -7.20 -2.45
C ASP A 10 -21.76 -5.73 -2.67
N GLY A 11 -22.08 -5.41 -3.92
CA GLY A 11 -22.56 -4.07 -4.30
C GLY A 11 -21.49 -2.99 -4.39
N LYS A 12 -20.22 -3.31 -4.13
CA LYS A 12 -19.10 -2.39 -4.26
C LYS A 12 -18.34 -2.62 -5.56
N LYS A 13 -17.97 -1.53 -6.21
CA LYS A 13 -17.17 -1.57 -7.42
C LYS A 13 -15.69 -1.42 -7.08
N TYR A 14 -14.93 -2.45 -7.40
CA TYR A 14 -13.47 -2.46 -7.27
C TYR A 14 -12.86 -2.27 -8.65
N GLN A 15 -11.87 -1.40 -8.75
CA GLN A 15 -11.14 -1.16 -10.00
C GLN A 15 -9.65 -1.06 -9.73
N VAL A 16 -8.85 -1.61 -10.63
CA VAL A 16 -7.42 -1.29 -10.73
C VAL A 16 -7.23 -0.43 -11.97
N ARG A 17 -6.65 0.73 -11.79
CA ARG A 17 -6.32 1.66 -12.87
C ARG A 17 -4.81 1.78 -13.02
N GLU A 18 -4.37 1.96 -14.24
CA GLU A 18 -2.94 2.04 -14.58
C GLU A 18 -2.63 3.30 -15.38
N ALA A 19 -1.53 3.96 -15.03
CA ALA A 19 -0.90 5.02 -15.81
C ALA A 19 0.60 4.77 -15.80
N GLY A 20 1.18 4.45 -16.97
CA GLY A 20 2.55 3.98 -17.04
C GLY A 20 2.73 2.72 -16.19
N LYS A 21 3.68 2.75 -15.24
CA LYS A 21 3.91 1.65 -14.31
C LYS A 21 3.17 1.79 -12.98
N THR A 22 2.46 2.90 -12.77
CA THR A 22 1.69 3.13 -11.55
C THR A 22 0.33 2.45 -11.63
N ARG A 23 0.01 1.66 -10.60
CA ARG A 23 -1.29 1.01 -10.43
C ARG A 23 -1.95 1.51 -9.16
N ARG A 24 -3.25 1.76 -9.24
CA ARG A 24 -4.06 2.21 -8.10
C ARG A 24 -5.30 1.35 -7.96
N LEU A 25 -5.59 0.96 -6.72
CA LEU A 25 -6.81 0.25 -6.36
C LEU A 25 -7.87 1.26 -5.91
N TYR A 26 -9.02 1.19 -6.52
CA TYR A 26 -10.19 2.03 -6.20
C TYR A 26 -11.35 1.19 -5.71
N THR A 27 -12.03 1.67 -4.67
CA THR A 27 -13.33 1.14 -4.25
C THR A 27 -14.34 2.26 -4.34
N ASN A 28 -15.39 2.05 -5.16
CA ASN A 28 -16.41 3.07 -5.43
C ASN A 28 -15.82 4.46 -5.78
N GLY A 29 -14.77 4.47 -6.60
CA GLY A 29 -14.11 5.69 -7.06
C GLY A 29 -13.11 6.32 -6.08
N VAL A 30 -12.93 5.74 -4.88
CA VAL A 30 -11.97 6.22 -3.89
C VAL A 30 -10.69 5.39 -3.97
N CYS A 31 -9.53 6.05 -4.06
CA CYS A 31 -8.24 5.38 -4.11
C CYS A 31 -7.84 4.85 -2.72
N HIS A 32 -7.56 3.56 -2.64
CA HIS A 32 -7.18 2.89 -1.39
C HIS A 32 -5.74 2.39 -1.38
N SER A 33 -5.07 2.35 -2.50
CA SER A 33 -3.70 1.85 -2.57
C SER A 33 -3.04 2.28 -3.87
N GLU A 34 -1.74 2.45 -3.82
CA GLU A 34 -0.93 2.80 -4.99
C GLU A 34 0.35 1.95 -4.99
N PHE A 35 0.73 1.47 -6.17
CA PHE A 35 1.92 0.67 -6.38
C PHE A 35 2.63 1.09 -7.67
N ASN A 36 3.95 1.23 -7.59
CA ASN A 36 4.81 1.38 -8.75
C ASN A 36 6.08 0.56 -8.53
N PRO A 37 6.41 -0.39 -9.41
CA PRO A 37 7.56 -1.27 -9.23
C PRO A 37 8.90 -0.53 -9.24
N ASP A 38 8.98 0.66 -9.82
CA ASP A 38 10.20 1.45 -9.91
C ASP A 38 10.30 2.54 -8.84
N LYS A 39 9.22 2.76 -8.08
CA LYS A 39 9.15 3.82 -7.07
C LYS A 39 8.57 3.30 -5.78
N LEU A 40 9.42 3.01 -4.82
CA LEU A 40 8.98 2.61 -3.48
C LEU A 40 8.35 3.79 -2.71
N ILE A 41 8.95 4.97 -2.83
CA ILE A 41 8.41 6.22 -2.28
C ILE A 41 7.54 6.87 -3.35
N THR A 42 6.27 7.06 -3.04
CA THR A 42 5.25 7.47 -4.02
C THR A 42 5.11 8.99 -4.17
N GLY A 43 5.54 9.75 -3.15
CA GLY A 43 5.29 11.19 -3.08
C GLY A 43 3.85 11.54 -2.71
N SER A 44 3.08 10.59 -2.19
CA SER A 44 1.67 10.75 -1.83
C SER A 44 1.40 10.36 -0.38
N ILE A 45 0.13 10.34 0.01
CA ILE A 45 -0.29 10.06 1.39
C ILE A 45 0.21 8.71 1.93
N TRP A 46 0.45 7.73 1.07
CA TRP A 46 0.93 6.41 1.48
C TRP A 46 2.27 6.49 2.21
N ASP A 47 3.14 7.39 1.81
CA ASP A 47 4.44 7.61 2.45
C ASP A 47 4.26 8.12 3.89
N LEU A 48 3.23 8.93 4.14
CA LEU A 48 2.95 9.45 5.47
C LEU A 48 2.48 8.37 6.44
N LEU A 49 1.82 7.32 5.94
CA LEU A 49 1.32 6.23 6.78
C LEU A 49 2.46 5.40 7.39
N ILE A 50 3.60 5.33 6.72
CA ILE A 50 4.76 4.58 7.20
C ILE A 50 5.74 5.43 8.00
N LEU A 51 5.60 6.76 7.95
CA LEU A 51 6.54 7.70 8.56
C LEU A 51 6.83 7.44 10.04
N PRO A 52 5.84 7.11 10.91
CA PRO A 52 6.13 6.86 12.32
C PRO A 52 7.14 5.76 12.59
N ALA A 53 7.28 4.79 11.69
CA ALA A 53 8.25 3.71 11.83
C ALA A 53 9.70 4.21 11.80
N PHE A 54 9.94 5.35 11.17
CA PHE A 54 11.28 5.94 11.03
C PHE A 54 11.72 6.80 12.21
N PHE A 55 10.87 6.94 13.23
CA PHE A 55 11.25 7.58 14.49
C PHE A 55 12.03 6.64 15.41
N TYR A 56 12.12 5.36 15.07
CA TYR A 56 12.89 4.37 15.79
C TYR A 56 14.28 4.20 15.16
N ALA A 57 15.26 3.81 15.97
CA ALA A 57 16.60 3.53 15.46
C ALA A 57 16.58 2.37 14.45
N PRO A 58 17.48 2.36 13.45
CA PRO A 58 17.58 1.28 12.48
C PRO A 58 17.72 -0.09 13.17
N GLY A 59 16.98 -1.07 12.68
CA GLY A 59 17.00 -2.44 13.20
C GLY A 59 16.21 -2.67 14.50
N LYS A 60 15.57 -1.65 15.06
CA LYS A 60 14.73 -1.79 16.26
C LYS A 60 13.33 -2.34 15.96
N ILE A 61 12.82 -2.10 14.76
CA ILE A 61 11.51 -2.60 14.34
C ILE A 61 11.70 -3.98 13.72
N ARG A 62 11.23 -5.02 14.40
CA ARG A 62 11.37 -6.41 13.97
C ARG A 62 10.04 -7.04 13.57
N ARG A 63 8.96 -6.66 14.24
CA ARG A 63 7.61 -7.17 13.98
C ARG A 63 6.66 -6.01 13.84
N ILE A 64 5.80 -6.07 12.84
CA ILE A 64 4.85 -5.01 12.53
C ILE A 64 3.46 -5.62 12.49
N LEU A 65 2.50 -4.96 13.15
CA LEU A 65 1.09 -5.21 13.02
C LEU A 65 0.47 -4.05 12.24
N MET A 66 -0.09 -4.35 11.08
CA MET A 66 -0.77 -3.37 10.23
C MET A 66 -2.28 -3.52 10.40
N LEU A 67 -2.94 -2.51 10.94
CA LEU A 67 -4.39 -2.47 11.08
C LEU A 67 -4.98 -1.76 9.86
N GLY A 68 -5.68 -2.54 9.02
CA GLY A 68 -6.12 -2.09 7.71
C GLY A 68 -5.03 -2.27 6.65
N VAL A 69 -5.27 -3.10 5.68
CA VAL A 69 -4.28 -3.49 4.65
C VAL A 69 -4.52 -2.77 3.33
N GLY A 70 -5.78 -2.65 2.92
CA GLY A 70 -6.14 -2.14 1.60
C GLY A 70 -5.51 -2.98 0.50
N GLY A 71 -4.75 -2.34 -0.41
CA GLY A 71 -4.02 -3.03 -1.47
C GLY A 71 -2.61 -3.46 -1.09
N GLY A 72 -2.18 -3.23 0.16
CA GLY A 72 -0.86 -3.62 0.64
C GLY A 72 0.28 -2.66 0.32
N ALA A 73 -0.01 -1.43 -0.10
CA ALA A 73 1.03 -0.45 -0.45
C ALA A 73 1.99 -0.17 0.70
N SER A 74 1.47 0.12 1.90
CA SER A 74 2.30 0.41 3.07
C SER A 74 3.07 -0.82 3.54
N ILE A 75 2.49 -2.01 3.43
CA ILE A 75 3.17 -3.27 3.76
C ILE A 75 4.39 -3.48 2.86
N LEU A 76 4.25 -3.26 1.55
CA LEU A 76 5.37 -3.36 0.62
C LEU A 76 6.47 -2.35 0.95
N GLN A 77 6.11 -1.11 1.25
CA GLN A 77 7.07 -0.08 1.62
C GLN A 77 7.84 -0.47 2.89
N LEU A 78 7.13 -0.89 3.95
CA LEU A 78 7.76 -1.30 5.20
C LEU A 78 8.65 -2.52 5.04
N HIS A 79 8.21 -3.50 4.24
CA HIS A 79 9.00 -4.68 3.94
C HIS A 79 10.34 -4.32 3.30
N HIS A 80 10.33 -3.49 2.27
CA HIS A 80 11.54 -3.12 1.54
C HIS A 80 12.43 -2.14 2.29
N LEU A 81 11.85 -1.22 3.07
CA LEU A 81 12.62 -0.16 3.75
C LEU A 81 13.19 -0.61 5.10
N LEU A 82 12.48 -1.44 5.85
CA LEU A 82 12.86 -1.82 7.21
C LEU A 82 13.33 -3.28 7.32
N GLU A 83 12.99 -4.12 6.35
CA GLU A 83 13.31 -5.56 6.36
C GLU A 83 12.97 -6.24 7.70
N PRO A 84 11.72 -6.10 8.20
CA PRO A 84 11.34 -6.70 9.48
C PRO A 84 11.30 -8.23 9.39
N GLN A 85 11.33 -8.91 10.52
CA GLN A 85 11.17 -10.36 10.57
C GLN A 85 9.79 -10.80 10.12
N SER A 86 8.76 -10.02 10.47
CA SER A 86 7.39 -10.31 10.07
C SER A 86 6.53 -9.06 10.01
N ILE A 87 5.55 -9.09 9.11
CA ILE A 87 4.47 -8.11 9.04
C ILE A 87 3.17 -8.90 9.03
N THR A 88 2.28 -8.58 9.98
CA THR A 88 0.94 -9.16 10.04
C THR A 88 -0.07 -8.07 9.68
N GLY A 89 -0.87 -8.31 8.65
CA GLY A 89 -1.94 -7.42 8.24
C GLY A 89 -3.30 -7.93 8.75
N VAL A 90 -4.12 -7.03 9.25
CA VAL A 90 -5.49 -7.30 9.69
C VAL A 90 -6.42 -6.37 8.93
N GLU A 91 -7.39 -6.96 8.21
CA GLU A 91 -8.36 -6.24 7.40
C GLU A 91 -9.75 -6.21 8.04
#